data_1c0f51f338db9b3ef5e7e08ce2c0e527
#
_entry.id   1c0f51f338db9b3ef5e7e08ce2c0e527
#
_cell.length_a   1.000
_cell.length_b   1.000
_cell.length_c   1.000
_cell.angle_alpha   90.00
_cell.angle_beta   90.00
_cell.angle_gamma   90.00
#
_symmetry.space_group_name_H-M   'P 1'
#
loop_
_entity.id
_entity.type
_entity.pdbx_description
1 polymer ?
#
loop_
_entity_poly.entity_id
_entity_poly.type
_entity_poly.pdbx_seq_one_letter_code
_entity_poly.pdbx_strand_id
1 'polypeptide(L)'
;FPYTTLFRSRDEYLATAQTFEAPNFDATAWCQQAKDSGMKMLLITSKHHDGFAMWDTATTDYNFTKQSPSHRDPLLELSQACKQVGIKFGLYFSNIDWEKQPENPWRNDNTLNEEGYMDYIHEQLKELLGGKYGEIAELWYDMGKPNPEQSDQLRAWAHELQPNIMINSRVGNDRADFEVGWDNEM
;
A
#
# COMPACT_ATOMS: atom_id res chain seq x y z
N PHE A 1 -10.01 9.58 -0.65
CA PHE A 1 -11.22 10.27 -1.15
C PHE A 1 -11.03 11.77 -0.99
N PRO A 2 -11.20 12.60 -2.04
CA PRO A 2 -10.99 14.05 -1.96
C PRO A 2 -11.91 14.76 -0.96
N TYR A 3 -12.95 14.10 -0.46
CA TYR A 3 -13.91 14.68 0.47
C TYR A 3 -13.35 14.93 1.89
N THR A 4 -12.37 14.14 2.34
CA THR A 4 -11.78 14.34 3.67
C THR A 4 -10.86 15.55 3.68
N THR A 5 -10.12 15.78 2.61
CA THR A 5 -9.22 16.94 2.46
C THR A 5 -9.95 18.21 2.06
N LEU A 6 -11.15 18.15 1.45
CA LEU A 6 -11.99 19.33 1.14
C LEU A 6 -12.60 20.00 2.39
N PHE A 7 -12.74 19.27 3.50
CA PHE A 7 -13.40 19.75 4.71
C PHE A 7 -12.48 19.93 5.92
N ARG A 8 -11.18 19.59 5.78
CA ARG A 8 -10.15 19.75 6.81
C ARG A 8 -8.88 20.31 6.19
N SER A 9 -8.17 21.13 6.95
CA SER A 9 -6.83 21.52 6.57
C SER A 9 -5.91 20.29 6.54
N ARG A 10 -4.80 20.38 5.80
CA ARG A 10 -3.78 19.32 5.79
C ARG A 10 -3.32 18.96 7.20
N ASP A 11 -3.02 19.97 8.01
CA ASP A 11 -2.53 19.77 9.38
C ASP A 11 -3.56 19.09 10.29
N GLU A 12 -4.84 19.46 10.17
CA GLU A 12 -5.93 18.77 10.89
C GLU A 12 -6.07 17.32 10.47
N TYR A 13 -5.88 17.01 9.18
CA TYR A 13 -5.94 15.65 8.67
C TYR A 13 -4.75 14.82 9.19
N LEU A 14 -3.53 15.34 9.07
CA LEU A 14 -2.32 14.67 9.56
C LEU A 14 -2.38 14.41 11.07
N ALA A 15 -2.94 15.33 11.85
CA ALA A 15 -3.11 15.17 13.29
C ALA A 15 -4.03 13.99 13.67
N THR A 16 -4.88 13.50 12.76
CA THR A 16 -5.74 12.34 13.03
C THR A 16 -4.92 11.06 13.26
N ALA A 17 -3.74 10.94 12.67
CA ALA A 17 -2.85 9.81 12.86
C ALA A 17 -2.45 9.63 14.34
N GLN A 18 -2.31 10.73 15.09
CA GLN A 18 -1.94 10.73 16.52
C GLN A 18 -3.06 10.21 17.44
N THR A 19 -4.26 10.04 16.91
CA THR A 19 -5.42 9.49 17.64
C THR A 19 -5.83 8.12 17.13
N PHE A 20 -5.15 7.59 16.12
CA PHE A 20 -5.47 6.32 15.50
C PHE A 20 -4.80 5.16 16.25
N GLU A 21 -5.41 4.70 17.33
CA GLU A 21 -4.85 3.64 18.21
C GLU A 21 -5.22 2.22 17.78
N ALA A 22 -6.39 2.04 17.13
CA ALA A 22 -6.95 0.74 16.78
C ALA A 22 -6.94 -0.28 17.95
N PRO A 23 -7.53 0.06 19.13
CA PRO A 23 -7.39 -0.74 20.36
C PRO A 23 -8.01 -2.14 20.25
N ASN A 24 -8.98 -2.32 19.36
CA ASN A 24 -9.68 -3.60 19.13
C ASN A 24 -9.10 -4.39 17.95
N PHE A 25 -7.98 -3.97 17.40
CA PHE A 25 -7.33 -4.69 16.30
C PHE A 25 -6.65 -5.96 16.83
N ASP A 26 -7.16 -7.10 16.37
CA ASP A 26 -6.64 -8.44 16.63
C ASP A 26 -6.42 -9.15 15.28
N ALA A 27 -5.16 -9.18 14.84
CA ALA A 27 -4.77 -9.76 13.56
C ALA A 27 -5.09 -11.24 13.47
N THR A 28 -4.91 -11.99 14.58
CA THR A 28 -5.20 -13.43 14.61
C THR A 28 -6.69 -13.70 14.47
N ALA A 29 -7.53 -12.96 15.20
CA ALA A 29 -8.98 -13.10 15.12
C ALA A 29 -9.49 -12.75 13.71
N TRP A 30 -8.96 -11.69 13.08
CA TRP A 30 -9.32 -11.31 11.70
C TRP A 30 -8.96 -12.39 10.69
N CYS A 31 -7.74 -12.90 10.75
CA CYS A 31 -7.28 -13.93 9.82
C CYS A 31 -8.03 -15.26 10.03
N GLN A 32 -8.33 -15.63 11.27
CA GLN A 32 -9.10 -16.83 11.57
C GLN A 32 -10.54 -16.70 11.04
N GLN A 33 -11.18 -15.57 11.26
CA GLN A 33 -12.53 -15.31 10.74
C GLN A 33 -12.56 -15.34 9.20
N ALA A 34 -11.56 -14.75 8.54
CA ALA A 34 -11.42 -14.80 7.09
C ALA A 34 -11.32 -16.26 6.61
N LYS A 35 -10.46 -17.06 7.24
CA LYS A 35 -10.32 -18.49 6.92
C LYS A 35 -11.60 -19.28 7.13
N ASP A 36 -12.27 -19.10 8.26
CA ASP A 36 -13.50 -19.79 8.59
C ASP A 36 -14.65 -19.43 7.64
N SER A 37 -14.60 -18.22 7.08
CA SER A 37 -15.51 -17.76 6.02
C SER A 37 -15.11 -18.28 4.62
N GLY A 38 -14.10 -19.13 4.51
CA GLY A 38 -13.65 -19.72 3.25
C GLY A 38 -12.74 -18.84 2.40
N MET A 39 -12.30 -17.68 2.89
CA MET A 39 -11.36 -16.81 2.20
C MET A 39 -9.99 -17.46 2.10
N LYS A 40 -9.31 -17.26 0.98
CA LYS A 40 -7.98 -17.83 0.70
C LYS A 40 -6.85 -16.82 0.86
N MET A 41 -7.19 -15.53 0.87
CA MET A 41 -6.26 -14.43 0.98
C MET A 41 -6.91 -13.28 1.75
N LEU A 42 -6.08 -12.53 2.48
CA LEU A 42 -6.41 -11.24 3.06
C LEU A 42 -5.50 -10.21 2.41
N LEU A 43 -6.08 -9.17 1.82
CA LEU A 43 -5.37 -8.05 1.25
C LEU A 43 -5.70 -6.79 2.06
N ILE A 44 -4.67 -6.02 2.42
CA ILE A 44 -4.83 -4.79 3.20
C ILE A 44 -4.11 -3.63 2.54
N THR A 45 -4.64 -2.43 2.74
CA THR A 45 -3.98 -1.19 2.33
C THR A 45 -2.71 -0.97 3.13
N SER A 46 -1.55 -1.03 2.46
CA SER A 46 -0.27 -0.66 3.07
C SER A 46 -0.09 0.86 3.11
N LYS A 47 -0.38 1.54 2.01
CA LYS A 47 -0.42 3.00 1.90
C LYS A 47 -1.50 3.40 0.90
N HIS A 48 -2.35 4.36 1.26
CA HIS A 48 -3.30 4.99 0.35
C HIS A 48 -2.73 6.31 -0.21
N HIS A 49 -3.52 7.03 -1.01
CA HIS A 49 -3.09 8.26 -1.70
C HIS A 49 -2.65 9.38 -0.75
N ASP A 50 -3.14 9.38 0.48
CA ASP A 50 -2.77 10.36 1.53
C ASP A 50 -1.35 10.20 2.07
N GLY A 51 -0.64 9.14 1.67
CA GLY A 51 0.73 8.88 2.06
C GLY A 51 0.90 8.24 3.45
N PHE A 52 -0.21 7.96 4.19
CA PHE A 52 -0.09 7.31 5.50
C PHE A 52 0.30 5.85 5.34
N ALA A 53 1.51 5.52 5.81
CA ALA A 53 2.04 4.18 5.76
C ALA A 53 1.59 3.35 6.96
N MET A 54 0.99 2.17 6.70
CA MET A 54 0.52 1.26 7.74
C MET A 54 1.61 0.32 8.27
N TRP A 55 2.89 0.62 7.98
CA TRP A 55 4.05 -0.15 8.42
C TRP A 55 5.16 0.78 8.94
N ASP A 56 6.13 0.19 9.62
CA ASP A 56 7.32 0.88 10.10
C ASP A 56 8.28 1.15 8.94
N THR A 57 8.02 2.26 8.23
CA THR A 57 8.86 2.71 7.11
C THR A 57 9.93 3.70 7.56
N ALA A 58 11.11 3.61 6.95
CA ALA A 58 12.16 4.60 7.07
C ALA A 58 11.97 5.79 6.11
N THR A 59 11.09 5.65 5.09
CA THR A 59 10.96 6.64 4.01
C THR A 59 10.16 7.87 4.40
N THR A 60 9.32 7.77 5.44
CA THR A 60 8.52 8.89 5.97
C THR A 60 8.22 8.71 7.45
N ASP A 61 8.09 9.82 8.18
CA ASP A 61 7.60 9.81 9.56
C ASP A 61 6.06 9.75 9.65
N TYR A 62 5.37 9.90 8.51
CA TYR A 62 3.92 9.78 8.43
C TYR A 62 3.52 8.31 8.28
N ASN A 63 3.69 7.57 9.37
CA ASN A 63 3.39 6.14 9.42
C ASN A 63 2.77 5.74 10.77
N PHE A 64 2.10 4.59 10.77
CA PHE A 64 1.37 4.10 11.95
C PHE A 64 2.28 3.87 13.15
N THR A 65 3.45 3.28 12.97
CA THR A 65 4.37 2.95 14.07
C THR A 65 4.89 4.21 14.78
N LYS A 66 5.15 5.29 14.04
CA LYS A 66 5.66 6.55 14.61
C LYS A 66 4.56 7.48 15.11
N GLN A 67 3.43 7.55 14.40
CA GLN A 67 2.37 8.53 14.69
C GLN A 67 1.31 7.99 15.65
N SER A 68 0.95 6.70 15.54
CA SER A 68 -0.05 6.11 16.42
C SER A 68 0.48 5.96 17.85
N PRO A 69 -0.33 6.27 18.87
CA PRO A 69 0.04 6.01 20.28
C PRO A 69 0.31 4.54 20.59
N SER A 70 -0.18 3.62 19.77
CA SER A 70 0.04 2.18 19.94
C SER A 70 1.43 1.70 19.51
N HIS A 71 2.13 2.45 18.65
CA HIS A 71 3.45 2.12 18.10
C HIS A 71 3.56 0.71 17.49
N ARG A 72 2.42 0.13 17.05
CA ARG A 72 2.36 -1.21 16.44
C ARG A 72 2.76 -1.16 14.97
N ASP A 73 3.11 -2.32 14.41
CA ASP A 73 3.24 -2.55 12.97
C ASP A 73 2.12 -3.50 12.53
N PRO A 74 0.92 -2.99 12.15
CA PRO A 74 -0.23 -3.84 11.85
C PRO A 74 -0.02 -4.73 10.64
N LEU A 75 0.84 -4.36 9.68
CA LEU A 75 1.15 -5.23 8.54
C LEU A 75 1.97 -6.44 9.00
N LEU A 76 2.91 -6.25 9.91
CA LEU A 76 3.70 -7.35 10.47
C LEU A 76 2.80 -8.32 11.24
N GLU A 77 1.91 -7.81 12.06
CA GLU A 77 0.96 -8.63 12.82
C GLU A 77 0.04 -9.43 11.89
N LEU A 78 -0.53 -8.79 10.86
CA LEU A 78 -1.38 -9.48 9.88
C LEU A 78 -0.64 -10.52 9.05
N SER A 79 0.58 -10.21 8.59
CA SER A 79 1.37 -11.16 7.81
C SER A 79 1.69 -12.43 8.60
N GLN A 80 2.06 -12.26 9.87
CA GLN A 80 2.32 -13.37 10.79
C GLN A 80 1.05 -14.19 11.07
N ALA A 81 -0.08 -13.51 11.32
CA ALA A 81 -1.36 -14.16 11.54
C ALA A 81 -1.84 -14.92 10.30
N CYS A 82 -1.75 -14.34 9.10
CA CYS A 82 -2.08 -15.03 7.84
C CYS A 82 -1.25 -16.32 7.67
N LYS A 83 0.06 -16.23 7.93
CA LYS A 83 0.95 -17.39 7.89
C LYS A 83 0.53 -18.47 8.90
N GLN A 84 0.19 -18.10 10.12
CA GLN A 84 -0.23 -19.04 11.18
C GLN A 84 -1.53 -19.77 10.82
N VAL A 85 -2.52 -19.05 10.30
CA VAL A 85 -3.81 -19.67 9.94
C VAL A 85 -3.79 -20.32 8.54
N GLY A 86 -2.76 -20.08 7.73
CA GLY A 86 -2.58 -20.70 6.42
C GLY A 86 -3.47 -20.05 5.33
N ILE A 87 -3.62 -18.75 5.34
CA ILE A 87 -4.17 -17.97 4.22
C ILE A 87 -3.07 -17.08 3.63
N LYS A 88 -3.23 -16.68 2.37
CA LYS A 88 -2.27 -15.79 1.70
C LYS A 88 -2.40 -14.35 2.21
N PHE A 89 -1.31 -13.61 2.15
CA PHE A 89 -1.28 -12.19 2.48
C PHE A 89 -0.97 -11.36 1.24
N GLY A 90 -1.73 -10.29 1.02
CA GLY A 90 -1.57 -9.35 -0.08
C GLY A 90 -1.57 -7.91 0.41
N LEU A 91 -1.03 -7.02 -0.39
CA LEU A 91 -0.91 -5.60 -0.10
C LEU A 91 -1.52 -4.76 -1.22
N TYR A 92 -2.34 -3.78 -0.85
CA TYR A 92 -2.68 -2.66 -1.72
C TYR A 92 -1.64 -1.56 -1.52
N PHE A 93 -1.19 -0.95 -2.60
CA PHE A 93 -0.19 0.11 -2.61
C PHE A 93 -0.58 1.22 -3.59
N SER A 94 -0.79 2.43 -3.09
CA SER A 94 -0.99 3.59 -3.95
C SER A 94 0.32 4.03 -4.59
N ASN A 95 0.31 4.15 -5.93
CA ASN A 95 1.44 4.71 -6.67
C ASN A 95 1.60 6.22 -6.43
N ILE A 96 0.53 6.92 -6.08
CA ILE A 96 0.58 8.35 -5.74
C ILE A 96 0.67 8.55 -4.23
N ASP A 97 1.20 9.70 -3.82
CA ASP A 97 1.40 10.08 -2.42
C ASP A 97 1.29 11.59 -2.28
N TRP A 98 0.20 12.05 -1.69
CA TRP A 98 -0.08 13.49 -1.57
C TRP A 98 0.90 14.23 -0.66
N GLU A 99 1.57 13.52 0.26
CA GLU A 99 2.59 14.12 1.12
C GLU A 99 3.94 14.28 0.42
N LYS A 100 4.26 13.39 -0.51
CA LYS A 100 5.48 13.43 -1.32
C LYS A 100 5.32 14.23 -2.61
N GLN A 101 4.09 14.37 -3.08
CA GLN A 101 3.73 15.10 -4.30
C GLN A 101 2.84 16.32 -3.97
N PRO A 102 3.29 17.29 -3.15
CA PRO A 102 2.45 18.37 -2.62
C PRO A 102 1.92 19.32 -3.70
N GLU A 103 2.59 19.38 -4.84
CA GLU A 103 2.13 20.17 -6.01
C GLU A 103 1.06 19.43 -6.83
N ASN A 104 0.84 18.13 -6.55
CA ASN A 104 -0.02 17.25 -7.34
C ASN A 104 -1.25 16.67 -6.60
N PRO A 105 -1.60 17.01 -5.35
CA PRO A 105 -2.71 16.37 -4.65
C PRO A 105 -4.07 16.64 -5.29
N TRP A 106 -4.17 17.65 -6.14
CA TRP A 106 -5.40 18.10 -6.80
C TRP A 106 -5.32 18.11 -8.31
N ARG A 107 -4.17 17.72 -8.88
CA ARG A 107 -4.00 17.60 -10.32
C ARG A 107 -4.40 16.21 -10.76
N ASN A 108 -5.25 16.11 -11.76
CA ASN A 108 -5.69 14.85 -12.33
C ASN A 108 -4.67 14.23 -13.30
N ASP A 109 -3.42 14.71 -13.33
CA ASP A 109 -2.39 14.10 -14.16
C ASP A 109 -1.85 12.81 -13.55
N ASN A 110 -1.80 12.72 -12.22
CA ASN A 110 -1.38 11.53 -11.45
C ASN A 110 -0.10 10.89 -11.99
N THR A 111 0.82 11.71 -12.54
CA THR A 111 2.09 11.20 -13.07
C THR A 111 3.05 10.84 -11.95
N LEU A 112 4.05 10.03 -12.24
CA LEU A 112 5.13 9.64 -11.30
C LEU A 112 6.46 10.28 -11.71
N ASN A 113 6.40 11.49 -12.29
CA ASN A 113 7.54 12.12 -12.96
C ASN A 113 8.36 13.06 -12.07
N GLU A 114 7.98 13.26 -10.81
CA GLU A 114 8.76 14.08 -9.89
C GLU A 114 10.14 13.46 -9.66
N GLU A 115 11.14 14.30 -9.56
CA GLU A 115 12.52 13.89 -9.34
C GLU A 115 12.64 13.06 -8.03
N GLY A 116 13.24 11.88 -8.14
CA GLY A 116 13.44 10.97 -7.00
C GLY A 116 12.18 10.24 -6.52
N TYR A 117 11.01 10.46 -7.17
CA TYR A 117 9.77 9.83 -6.71
C TYR A 117 9.74 8.31 -6.96
N MET A 118 10.24 7.86 -8.10
CA MET A 118 10.39 6.43 -8.38
C MET A 118 11.36 5.74 -7.40
N ASP A 119 12.44 6.41 -7.01
CA ASP A 119 13.36 5.90 -5.98
C ASP A 119 12.64 5.75 -4.62
N TYR A 120 11.81 6.73 -4.25
CA TYR A 120 10.97 6.65 -3.05
C TYR A 120 10.03 5.45 -3.08
N ILE A 121 9.33 5.20 -4.19
CA ILE A 121 8.50 4.01 -4.37
C ILE A 121 9.36 2.74 -4.23
N HIS A 122 10.51 2.69 -4.87
CA HIS A 122 11.41 1.53 -4.83
C HIS A 122 11.86 1.20 -3.41
N GLU A 123 12.26 2.19 -2.62
CA GLU A 123 12.63 1.97 -1.21
C GLU A 123 11.44 1.42 -0.40
N GLN A 124 10.22 1.93 -0.59
CA GLN A 124 9.02 1.39 0.05
C GLN A 124 8.73 -0.06 -0.37
N LEU A 125 8.89 -0.38 -1.65
CA LEU A 125 8.72 -1.76 -2.13
C LEU A 125 9.78 -2.70 -1.55
N LYS A 126 11.04 -2.28 -1.41
CA LYS A 126 12.07 -3.06 -0.71
C LYS A 126 11.69 -3.37 0.74
N GLU A 127 11.14 -2.39 1.46
CA GLU A 127 10.68 -2.61 2.83
C GLU A 127 9.53 -3.62 2.88
N LEU A 128 8.53 -3.47 2.00
CA LEU A 128 7.31 -4.28 2.00
C LEU A 128 7.56 -5.70 1.47
N LEU A 129 8.38 -5.85 0.43
CA LEU A 129 8.58 -7.11 -0.29
C LEU A 129 9.90 -7.81 0.05
N GLY A 130 10.82 -7.15 0.74
CA GLY A 130 12.17 -7.66 1.06
C GLY A 130 12.22 -8.74 2.15
N GLY A 131 11.07 -9.30 2.54
CA GLY A 131 10.98 -10.48 3.42
C GLY A 131 10.59 -10.21 4.87
N LYS A 132 10.61 -8.97 5.35
CA LYS A 132 10.14 -8.60 6.72
C LYS A 132 8.70 -9.11 6.96
N TYR A 133 7.84 -8.98 5.94
CA TYR A 133 6.42 -9.36 5.97
C TYR A 133 6.16 -10.76 5.40
N GLY A 134 7.21 -11.55 5.15
CA GLY A 134 7.11 -12.90 4.60
C GLY A 134 6.75 -12.91 3.11
N GLU A 135 6.06 -13.96 2.68
CA GLU A 135 5.59 -14.09 1.31
C GLU A 135 4.36 -13.20 1.07
N ILE A 136 4.47 -12.32 0.09
CA ILE A 136 3.38 -11.46 -0.38
C ILE A 136 2.83 -12.08 -1.67
N ALA A 137 1.57 -12.53 -1.61
CA ALA A 137 0.95 -13.21 -2.74
C ALA A 137 0.47 -12.26 -3.83
N GLU A 138 0.10 -11.05 -3.44
CA GLU A 138 -0.44 -10.05 -4.35
C GLU A 138 -0.01 -8.65 -3.94
N LEU A 139 0.41 -7.85 -4.91
CA LEU A 139 0.58 -6.41 -4.78
C LEU A 139 -0.41 -5.71 -5.71
N TRP A 140 -1.41 -5.08 -5.11
CA TRP A 140 -2.40 -4.29 -5.80
C TRP A 140 -1.92 -2.86 -5.94
N TYR A 141 -1.36 -2.51 -7.08
CA TYR A 141 -1.07 -1.12 -7.42
C TYR A 141 -2.37 -0.35 -7.64
N ASP A 142 -2.39 0.90 -7.21
CA ASP A 142 -3.55 1.76 -7.45
C ASP A 142 -3.15 3.19 -7.78
N MET A 143 -3.95 3.81 -8.64
CA MET A 143 -3.74 5.16 -9.14
C MET A 143 -2.36 5.36 -9.80
N GLY A 144 -2.11 6.60 -10.20
CA GLY A 144 -0.93 6.94 -10.96
C GLY A 144 -1.09 6.64 -12.47
N LYS A 145 -0.30 7.37 -13.23
CA LYS A 145 -0.18 7.17 -14.68
C LYS A 145 1.30 6.93 -15.00
N PRO A 146 1.83 5.77 -14.66
CA PRO A 146 3.20 5.43 -14.99
C PRO A 146 3.36 5.41 -16.51
N ASN A 147 4.48 5.92 -17.00
CA ASN A 147 4.87 5.70 -18.37
C ASN A 147 5.35 4.24 -18.58
N PRO A 148 5.57 3.78 -19.83
CA PRO A 148 5.96 2.37 -20.06
C PRO A 148 7.22 1.94 -19.31
N GLU A 149 8.23 2.80 -19.20
CA GLU A 149 9.47 2.51 -18.48
C GLU A 149 9.22 2.38 -16.98
N GLN A 150 8.41 3.25 -16.39
CA GLN A 150 8.02 3.18 -14.99
C GLN A 150 7.21 1.91 -14.68
N SER A 151 6.31 1.50 -15.58
CA SER A 151 5.57 0.23 -15.42
C SER A 151 6.50 -0.98 -15.49
N ASP A 152 7.49 -0.96 -16.41
CA ASP A 152 8.51 -2.00 -16.48
C ASP A 152 9.33 -2.07 -15.19
N GLN A 153 9.71 -0.92 -14.60
CA GLN A 153 10.41 -0.84 -13.32
C GLN A 153 9.57 -1.38 -12.15
N LEU A 154 8.30 -0.91 -12.02
CA LEU A 154 7.40 -1.37 -10.96
C LEU A 154 7.20 -2.88 -10.99
N ARG A 155 7.00 -3.44 -12.20
CA ARG A 155 6.92 -4.89 -12.40
C ARG A 155 8.22 -5.60 -12.02
N ALA A 156 9.35 -5.13 -12.54
CA ALA A 156 10.65 -5.75 -12.29
C ALA A 156 10.98 -5.78 -10.80
N TRP A 157 10.84 -4.68 -10.09
CA TRP A 157 11.12 -4.60 -8.64
C TRP A 157 10.25 -5.57 -7.83
N ALA A 158 8.95 -5.66 -8.15
CA ALA A 158 8.05 -6.56 -7.46
C ALA A 158 8.48 -8.03 -7.63
N HIS A 159 8.75 -8.45 -8.87
CA HIS A 159 9.14 -9.84 -9.17
C HIS A 159 10.58 -10.21 -8.76
N GLU A 160 11.51 -9.24 -8.74
CA GLU A 160 12.85 -9.45 -8.21
C GLU A 160 12.84 -9.74 -6.71
N LEU A 161 12.00 -9.01 -5.96
CA LEU A 161 11.86 -9.18 -4.51
C LEU A 161 10.99 -10.39 -4.13
N GLN A 162 9.95 -10.66 -4.92
CA GLN A 162 8.97 -11.75 -4.69
C GLN A 162 8.63 -12.43 -6.03
N PRO A 163 9.36 -13.46 -6.47
CA PRO A 163 9.20 -14.04 -7.82
C PRO A 163 7.80 -14.58 -8.13
N ASN A 164 7.01 -14.95 -7.13
CA ASN A 164 5.67 -15.52 -7.28
C ASN A 164 4.53 -14.51 -7.00
N ILE A 165 4.88 -13.23 -6.81
CA ILE A 165 3.87 -12.19 -6.54
C ILE A 165 3.00 -11.96 -7.78
N MET A 166 1.72 -11.71 -7.56
CA MET A 166 0.79 -11.31 -8.62
C MET A 166 0.56 -9.80 -8.57
N ILE A 167 0.64 -9.12 -9.69
CA ILE A 167 0.37 -7.68 -9.81
C ILE A 167 -0.79 -7.41 -10.76
N ASN A 168 -1.65 -6.46 -10.37
CA ASN A 168 -2.86 -6.11 -11.10
C ASN A 168 -2.61 -5.15 -12.28
N SER A 169 -3.61 -5.00 -13.15
CA SER A 169 -3.55 -4.16 -14.36
C SER A 169 -3.29 -2.68 -14.10
N ARG A 170 -3.48 -2.19 -12.87
CA ARG A 170 -3.17 -0.79 -12.52
C ARG A 170 -1.68 -0.48 -12.44
N VAL A 171 -0.80 -1.45 -12.59
CA VAL A 171 0.61 -1.20 -12.89
C VAL A 171 0.79 -0.49 -14.24
N GLY A 172 -0.21 -0.59 -15.11
CA GLY A 172 -0.29 0.10 -16.40
C GLY A 172 0.49 -0.56 -17.53
N ASN A 173 0.26 -0.08 -18.75
CA ASN A 173 1.02 -0.40 -19.96
C ASN A 173 1.13 -1.91 -20.27
N ASP A 174 0.09 -2.70 -19.98
CA ASP A 174 0.03 -4.15 -20.20
C ASP A 174 1.13 -4.95 -19.50
N ARG A 175 1.54 -4.50 -18.28
CA ARG A 175 2.59 -5.13 -17.47
C ARG A 175 2.05 -6.01 -16.33
N ALA A 176 0.75 -6.23 -16.29
CA ALA A 176 0.06 -6.98 -15.24
C ALA A 176 0.22 -8.51 -15.38
N ASP A 177 -0.01 -9.19 -14.26
CA ASP A 177 -0.19 -10.64 -14.23
C ASP A 177 -1.67 -11.02 -14.32
N PHE A 178 -2.58 -10.10 -13.95
CA PHE A 178 -4.02 -10.27 -14.08
C PHE A 178 -4.74 -8.93 -14.29
N GLU A 179 -5.91 -8.98 -14.94
CA GLU A 179 -6.77 -7.82 -15.19
C GLU A 179 -7.75 -7.59 -14.06
N VAL A 180 -7.94 -6.33 -13.73
CA VAL A 180 -9.01 -5.86 -12.84
C VAL A 180 -10.16 -5.37 -13.70
N GLY A 181 -11.33 -5.99 -13.58
CA GLY A 181 -12.54 -5.49 -14.21
C GLY A 181 -12.88 -4.09 -13.69
N TRP A 182 -13.33 -3.16 -14.54
CA TRP A 182 -13.69 -1.77 -14.24
C TRP A 182 -12.57 -0.73 -14.36
N ASP A 183 -11.35 -1.09 -14.72
CA ASP A 183 -10.25 -0.13 -14.88
C ASP A 183 -10.46 0.87 -16.05
N ASN A 184 -11.34 0.56 -16.99
CA ASN A 184 -11.50 1.32 -18.23
C ASN A 184 -12.73 2.24 -18.26
N GLU A 185 -13.45 2.39 -17.15
CA GLU A 185 -14.70 3.17 -17.13
C GLU A 185 -14.60 4.49 -16.33
N MET A 186 -13.40 4.99 -16.05
CA MET A 186 -13.22 6.29 -15.41
C MET A 186 -12.47 7.27 -16.31
#